data_c52b90dc4f79f8adfda6b6b8fb90e10d
#
_entry.id   c52b90dc4f79f8adfda6b6b8fb90e10d
#
_cell.length_a   1.000
_cell.length_b   1.000
_cell.length_c   1.000
_cell.angle_alpha   90.00
_cell.angle_beta   90.00
_cell.angle_gamma   90.00
#
_symmetry.space_group_name_H-M   'P 1'
#
loop_
_entity.id
_entity.type
_entity.pdbx_description
1 polymer ?
#
loop_
_entity_poly.entity_id
_entity_poly.type
_entity_poly.pdbx_seq_one_letter_code
_entity_poly.pdbx_strand_id
1 'polypeptide(L)'
;MTTLRALLASTGWLERTRAFALGLRRATRSQGGLLLVGTPEEEPWHLTAHLDEESRLSGIPELMPTLVRWQVPEGAPSHLRVGLERLEAARRGETLFVVSPATAPVPLLERVDDARRTGATIFALDQGDPELDALAHESMAIRPGVDAVSFGGAQHLISSSVGEIGEAERFERGEFGVASEQPREPQPGMVGYQRYRPGVRGLRDRVARLLDAVSGPTGLGPP
;
A
#
# COMPACT_ATOMS: atom_id res chain seq x y z
N MET A 1 -23.44 -8.67 -2.71
CA MET A 1 -21.98 -8.89 -2.61
C MET A 1 -21.36 -9.49 -3.88
N THR A 2 -22.08 -10.24 -4.70
CA THR A 2 -21.58 -10.84 -5.96
C THR A 2 -21.28 -9.78 -7.04
N THR A 3 -21.99 -8.66 -7.05
CA THR A 3 -21.97 -7.67 -8.15
C THR A 3 -20.66 -6.86 -8.22
N LEU A 4 -20.09 -6.38 -7.10
CA LEU A 4 -18.86 -5.57 -7.15
C LEU A 4 -17.64 -6.42 -7.50
N ARG A 5 -17.52 -7.63 -6.95
CA ARG A 5 -16.44 -8.54 -7.33
C ARG A 5 -16.51 -8.93 -8.80
N ALA A 6 -17.72 -9.18 -9.32
CA ALA A 6 -17.93 -9.46 -10.73
C ALA A 6 -17.57 -8.25 -11.59
N LEU A 7 -17.92 -7.02 -11.17
CA LEU A 7 -17.55 -5.78 -11.85
C LEU A 7 -16.03 -5.59 -11.86
N LEU A 8 -15.35 -5.74 -10.73
CA LEU A 8 -13.89 -5.61 -10.63
C LEU A 8 -13.17 -6.66 -11.49
N ALA A 9 -13.68 -7.89 -11.52
CA ALA A 9 -13.14 -8.96 -12.36
C ALA A 9 -13.39 -8.68 -13.86
N SER A 10 -14.58 -8.18 -14.23
CA SER A 10 -14.91 -7.88 -15.62
C SER A 10 -14.16 -6.66 -16.19
N THR A 11 -13.69 -5.76 -15.34
CA THR A 11 -12.92 -4.56 -15.72
C THR A 11 -11.40 -4.77 -15.69
N GLY A 12 -10.92 -5.97 -15.33
CA GLY A 12 -9.49 -6.28 -15.22
C GLY A 12 -8.78 -5.61 -14.04
N TRP A 13 -9.50 -4.93 -13.13
CA TRP A 13 -8.89 -4.24 -12.00
C TRP A 13 -8.16 -5.18 -11.05
N LEU A 14 -8.72 -6.34 -10.74
CA LEU A 14 -8.07 -7.32 -9.85
C LEU A 14 -6.76 -7.85 -10.45
N GLU A 15 -6.73 -8.06 -11.76
CA GLU A 15 -5.53 -8.51 -12.45
C GLU A 15 -4.45 -7.41 -12.47
N ARG A 16 -4.84 -6.18 -12.78
CA ARG A 16 -3.93 -5.02 -12.79
C ARG A 16 -3.31 -4.76 -11.42
N THR A 17 -4.11 -4.73 -10.37
CA THR A 17 -3.61 -4.51 -9.00
C THR A 17 -2.72 -5.64 -8.52
N ARG A 18 -3.04 -6.89 -8.89
CA ARG A 18 -2.19 -8.04 -8.60
C ARG A 18 -0.86 -7.97 -9.35
N ALA A 19 -0.87 -7.63 -10.63
CA ALA A 19 0.35 -7.45 -11.42
C ALA A 19 1.24 -6.36 -10.82
N PHE A 20 0.65 -5.22 -10.46
CA PHE A 20 1.34 -4.11 -9.80
C PHE A 20 1.97 -4.54 -8.44
N ALA A 21 1.21 -5.24 -7.61
CA ALA A 21 1.70 -5.76 -6.32
C ALA A 21 2.84 -6.78 -6.51
N LEU A 22 2.76 -7.65 -7.52
CA LEU A 22 3.85 -8.56 -7.90
C LEU A 22 5.09 -7.80 -8.37
N GLY A 23 4.90 -6.71 -9.11
CA GLY A 23 5.97 -5.80 -9.50
C GLY A 23 6.68 -5.22 -8.28
N LEU A 24 5.93 -4.64 -7.33
CA LEU A 24 6.45 -4.15 -6.05
C LEU A 24 7.25 -5.23 -5.30
N ARG A 25 6.70 -6.44 -5.19
CA ARG A 25 7.34 -7.57 -4.51
C ARG A 25 8.68 -7.96 -5.16
N ARG A 26 8.76 -7.94 -6.49
CA ARG A 26 9.98 -8.30 -7.24
C ARG A 26 11.04 -7.20 -7.23
N ALA A 27 10.61 -5.94 -7.24
CA ALA A 27 11.49 -4.78 -7.30
C ALA A 27 12.14 -4.48 -5.95
N THR A 28 11.39 -4.65 -4.84
CA THR A 28 11.86 -4.35 -3.49
C THR A 28 12.62 -5.56 -2.93
N ARG A 29 13.93 -5.42 -2.74
CA ARG A 29 14.82 -6.53 -2.36
C ARG A 29 15.42 -6.40 -0.97
N SER A 30 15.33 -5.22 -0.38
CA SER A 30 15.86 -4.94 0.96
C SER A 30 14.73 -4.67 1.94
N GLN A 31 14.87 -5.15 3.16
CA GLN A 31 13.93 -4.84 4.24
C GLN A 31 13.90 -3.33 4.49
N GLY A 32 12.71 -2.73 4.56
CA GLY A 32 12.53 -1.29 4.66
C GLY A 32 12.91 -0.51 3.39
N GLY A 33 13.09 -1.22 2.27
CA GLY A 33 13.42 -0.64 0.96
C GLY A 33 12.22 -0.17 0.15
N LEU A 34 11.00 -0.36 0.64
CA LEU A 34 9.80 0.23 0.05
C LEU A 34 9.57 1.62 0.64
N LEU A 35 9.85 2.65 -0.14
CA LEU A 35 9.66 4.05 0.22
C LEU A 35 8.33 4.55 -0.35
N LEU A 36 7.42 5.02 0.50
CA LEU A 36 6.17 5.64 0.09
C LEU A 36 6.26 7.14 0.23
N VAL A 37 5.85 7.86 -0.79
CA VAL A 37 5.75 9.33 -0.77
C VAL A 37 4.46 9.77 -1.45
N GLY A 38 3.80 10.78 -0.91
CA GLY A 38 2.64 11.44 -1.52
C GLY A 38 2.96 12.84 -1.99
N THR A 39 1.91 13.65 -2.14
CA THR A 39 2.01 15.08 -2.37
C THR A 39 2.02 15.87 -1.04
N PRO A 40 2.34 17.17 -1.03
CA PRO A 40 2.27 17.98 0.18
C PRO A 40 0.88 18.00 0.83
N GLU A 41 -0.17 17.89 0.00
CA GLU A 41 -1.56 17.93 0.41
C GLU A 41 -2.08 16.57 0.88
N GLU A 42 -1.52 15.48 0.36
CA GLU A 42 -1.97 14.12 0.65
C GLU A 42 -0.81 13.14 0.78
N GLU A 43 -0.39 12.90 2.02
CA GLU A 43 0.55 11.84 2.35
C GLU A 43 -0.17 10.48 2.44
N PRO A 44 0.39 9.38 1.89
CA PRO A 44 -0.31 8.08 1.81
C PRO A 44 -0.25 7.29 3.12
N TRP A 45 -0.67 7.89 4.23
CA TRP A 45 -0.67 7.27 5.56
C TRP A 45 -1.46 5.97 5.63
N HIS A 46 -2.62 6.00 5.01
CA HIS A 46 -3.55 4.87 5.03
C HIS A 46 -2.97 3.66 4.30
N LEU A 47 -2.46 3.91 3.08
CA LEU A 47 -1.78 2.87 2.32
C LEU A 47 -0.53 2.34 3.05
N THR A 48 0.24 3.23 3.68
CA THR A 48 1.42 2.85 4.47
C THR A 48 1.03 1.91 5.60
N ALA A 49 -0.01 2.24 6.37
CA ALA A 49 -0.49 1.40 7.47
C ALA A 49 -0.97 0.02 6.99
N HIS A 50 -1.71 -0.04 5.88
CA HIS A 50 -2.16 -1.30 5.30
C HIS A 50 -1.02 -2.15 4.76
N LEU A 51 -0.06 -1.56 4.05
CA LEU A 51 1.10 -2.30 3.56
C LEU A 51 1.97 -2.83 4.71
N ASP A 52 2.13 -2.06 5.79
CA ASP A 52 2.84 -2.49 6.98
C ASP A 52 2.13 -3.70 7.66
N GLU A 53 0.81 -3.65 7.79
CA GLU A 53 0.02 -4.76 8.31
C GLU A 53 0.12 -6.00 7.41
N GLU A 54 -0.10 -5.84 6.10
CA GLU A 54 -0.08 -6.95 5.14
C GLU A 54 1.32 -7.57 5.02
N SER A 55 2.38 -6.77 4.99
CA SER A 55 3.75 -7.28 4.92
C SER A 55 4.14 -8.10 6.16
N ARG A 56 3.70 -7.66 7.35
CA ARG A 56 3.91 -8.42 8.59
C ARG A 56 3.09 -9.72 8.64
N LEU A 57 1.81 -9.66 8.27
CA LEU A 57 0.93 -10.84 8.31
C LEU A 57 1.36 -11.89 7.27
N SER A 58 1.81 -11.47 6.11
CA SER A 58 2.25 -12.36 5.03
C SER A 58 3.72 -12.75 5.11
N GLY A 59 4.49 -12.20 6.04
CA GLY A 59 5.91 -12.53 6.24
C GLY A 59 6.81 -12.06 5.10
N ILE A 60 6.50 -10.89 4.51
CA ILE A 60 7.32 -10.26 3.47
C ILE A 60 7.93 -8.96 4.02
N PRO A 61 9.00 -9.03 4.81
CA PRO A 61 9.58 -7.84 5.45
C PRO A 61 10.14 -6.82 4.46
N GLU A 62 10.44 -7.20 3.22
CA GLU A 62 10.89 -6.30 2.17
C GLU A 62 9.84 -5.27 1.80
N LEU A 63 8.56 -5.65 1.86
CA LEU A 63 7.43 -4.75 1.57
C LEU A 63 6.95 -3.94 2.78
N MET A 64 7.65 -4.02 3.92
CA MET A 64 7.40 -3.12 5.05
C MET A 64 7.74 -1.68 4.62
N PRO A 65 6.75 -0.77 4.57
CA PRO A 65 6.94 0.53 3.98
C PRO A 65 7.63 1.51 4.93
N THR A 66 8.38 2.44 4.34
CA THR A 66 8.86 3.64 5.00
C THR A 66 8.12 4.84 4.42
N LEU A 67 7.30 5.53 5.21
CA LEU A 67 6.65 6.75 4.79
C LEU A 67 7.65 7.90 4.75
N VAL A 68 7.84 8.48 3.58
CA VAL A 68 8.65 9.67 3.36
C VAL A 68 7.76 10.91 3.41
N ARG A 69 8.09 11.86 4.26
CA ARG A 69 7.25 13.00 4.59
C ARG A 69 7.73 14.29 3.96
N TRP A 70 6.79 15.15 3.57
CA TRP A 70 7.08 16.51 3.16
C TRP A 70 7.50 17.40 4.32
N GLN A 71 6.83 17.26 5.43
CA GLN A 71 7.11 17.98 6.67
C GLN A 71 7.16 17.00 7.83
N VAL A 72 8.33 16.88 8.42
CA VAL A 72 8.49 16.09 9.63
C VAL A 72 8.03 16.93 10.82
N PRO A 73 7.02 16.51 11.60
CA PRO A 73 6.58 17.26 12.76
C PRO A 73 7.70 17.38 13.79
N GLU A 74 7.78 18.54 14.42
CA GLU A 74 8.70 18.74 15.54
C GLU A 74 8.36 17.74 16.66
N GLY A 75 9.39 17.11 17.22
CA GLY A 75 9.20 16.09 18.26
C GLY A 75 8.71 14.73 17.79
N ALA A 76 8.54 14.49 16.48
CA ALA A 76 8.11 13.20 15.98
C ALA A 76 9.05 12.05 16.43
N PRO A 77 8.54 10.85 16.72
CA PRO A 77 9.36 9.66 16.94
C PRO A 77 10.30 9.38 15.77
N SER A 78 11.46 8.77 16.02
CA SER A 78 12.51 8.55 15.01
C SER A 78 12.02 7.84 13.76
N HIS A 79 11.13 6.86 13.89
CA HIS A 79 10.55 6.10 12.78
C HIS A 79 9.59 6.92 11.89
N LEU A 80 9.14 8.10 12.36
CA LEU A 80 8.30 9.04 11.62
C LEU A 80 9.09 10.29 11.15
N ARG A 81 10.42 10.32 11.35
CA ARG A 81 11.30 11.43 10.96
C ARG A 81 11.99 11.23 9.62
N VAL A 82 11.33 10.59 8.68
CA VAL A 82 11.91 10.35 7.36
C VAL A 82 11.37 11.41 6.41
N GLY A 83 12.21 12.36 6.05
CA GLY A 83 11.88 13.44 5.14
C GLY A 83 12.29 13.16 3.70
N LEU A 84 12.06 14.14 2.81
CA LEU A 84 12.33 14.02 1.36
C LEU A 84 13.80 13.74 1.03
N GLU A 85 14.72 14.13 1.91
CA GLU A 85 16.16 13.81 1.79
C GLU A 85 16.44 12.31 1.69
N ARG A 86 15.51 11.47 2.20
CA ARG A 86 15.62 10.02 2.06
C ARG A 86 15.55 9.55 0.61
N LEU A 87 14.86 10.28 -0.26
CA LEU A 87 14.72 9.95 -1.68
C LEU A 87 16.04 10.12 -2.42
N GLU A 88 16.83 11.12 -2.06
CA GLU A 88 18.18 11.36 -2.61
C GLU A 88 19.16 10.21 -2.26
N ALA A 89 18.93 9.58 -1.11
CA ALA A 89 19.72 8.45 -0.64
C ALA A 89 19.17 7.08 -1.10
N ALA A 90 18.15 7.07 -1.97
CA ALA A 90 17.59 5.82 -2.50
C ALA A 90 18.62 5.05 -3.34
N ARG A 91 18.52 3.72 -3.35
CA ARG A 91 19.55 2.85 -3.93
C ARG A 91 18.93 1.75 -4.79
N ARG A 92 19.79 1.11 -5.58
CA ARG A 92 19.41 -0.10 -6.30
C ARG A 92 18.88 -1.18 -5.35
N GLY A 93 17.74 -1.77 -5.68
CA GLY A 93 17.05 -2.76 -4.86
C GLY A 93 16.05 -2.15 -3.87
N GLU A 94 15.96 -0.82 -3.80
CA GLU A 94 14.86 -0.11 -3.17
C GLU A 94 13.81 0.29 -4.21
N THR A 95 12.59 0.46 -3.76
CA THR A 95 11.45 0.87 -4.58
C THR A 95 10.86 2.14 -4.01
N LEU A 96 10.72 3.16 -4.84
CA LEU A 96 9.96 4.35 -4.52
C LEU A 96 8.55 4.22 -5.08
N PHE A 97 7.56 4.22 -4.21
CA PHE A 97 6.15 4.20 -4.57
C PHE A 97 5.54 5.59 -4.35
N VAL A 98 5.31 6.29 -5.45
CA VAL A 98 4.71 7.62 -5.49
C VAL A 98 3.19 7.49 -5.57
N VAL A 99 2.47 8.18 -4.67
CA VAL A 99 1.01 8.20 -4.62
C VAL A 99 0.55 9.64 -4.80
N SER A 100 0.04 9.96 -5.99
CA SER A 100 -0.32 11.34 -6.36
C SER A 100 -1.76 11.41 -6.87
N PRO A 101 -2.75 11.81 -6.04
CA PRO A 101 -4.14 11.98 -6.46
C PRO A 101 -4.37 13.24 -7.31
N ALA A 102 -3.34 14.05 -7.51
CA ALA A 102 -3.31 15.23 -8.37
C ALA A 102 -2.00 15.28 -9.15
N THR A 103 -1.75 16.34 -9.90
CA THR A 103 -0.45 16.56 -10.58
C THR A 103 0.68 16.61 -9.55
N ALA A 104 1.71 15.82 -9.77
CA ALA A 104 2.89 15.79 -8.91
C ALA A 104 3.63 17.13 -8.97
N PRO A 105 3.95 17.76 -7.83
CA PRO A 105 4.66 19.02 -7.85
C PRO A 105 6.11 18.84 -8.31
N VAL A 106 6.66 19.86 -8.97
CA VAL A 106 8.03 19.82 -9.53
C VAL A 106 9.08 19.34 -8.52
N PRO A 107 9.09 19.78 -7.25
CA PRO A 107 10.06 19.28 -6.27
C PRO A 107 9.96 17.77 -6.01
N LEU A 108 8.77 17.16 -6.16
CA LEU A 108 8.62 15.71 -6.06
C LEU A 108 9.19 15.02 -7.30
N LEU A 109 8.88 15.53 -8.49
CA LEU A 109 9.39 14.98 -9.75
C LEU A 109 10.92 14.98 -9.81
N GLU A 110 11.56 16.07 -9.34
CA GLU A 110 13.02 16.15 -9.21
C GLU A 110 13.58 15.04 -8.30
N ARG A 111 12.98 14.83 -7.12
CA ARG A 111 13.40 13.77 -6.19
C ARG A 111 13.17 12.37 -6.75
N VAL A 112 12.09 12.17 -7.49
CA VAL A 112 11.79 10.90 -8.19
C VAL A 112 12.84 10.63 -9.25
N ASP A 113 13.22 11.64 -10.05
CA ASP A 113 14.26 11.51 -11.06
C ASP A 113 15.63 11.20 -10.44
N ASP A 114 15.99 11.86 -9.34
CA ASP A 114 17.22 11.60 -8.60
C ASP A 114 17.24 10.16 -8.06
N ALA A 115 16.16 9.68 -7.45
CA ALA A 115 16.01 8.31 -6.97
C ALA A 115 16.14 7.29 -8.12
N ARG A 116 15.55 7.60 -9.28
CA ARG A 116 15.68 6.79 -10.49
C ARG A 116 17.12 6.70 -10.98
N ARG A 117 17.84 7.83 -11.02
CA ARG A 117 19.27 7.89 -11.43
C ARG A 117 20.17 7.10 -10.51
N THR A 118 19.87 7.04 -9.22
CA THR A 118 20.63 6.23 -8.25
C THR A 118 20.28 4.74 -8.32
N GLY A 119 19.28 4.35 -9.12
CA GLY A 119 18.93 2.98 -9.44
C GLY A 119 17.77 2.40 -8.63
N ALA A 120 17.01 3.22 -7.93
CA ALA A 120 15.74 2.82 -7.34
C ALA A 120 14.71 2.50 -8.43
N THR A 121 13.81 1.56 -8.15
CA THR A 121 12.67 1.28 -9.04
C THR A 121 11.51 2.19 -8.67
N ILE A 122 10.92 2.87 -9.65
CA ILE A 122 9.85 3.83 -9.44
C ILE A 122 8.51 3.21 -9.80
N PHE A 123 7.58 3.21 -8.86
CA PHE A 123 6.18 2.87 -9.03
C PHE A 123 5.33 4.12 -8.81
N ALA A 124 4.27 4.28 -9.60
CA ALA A 124 3.36 5.41 -9.46
C ALA A 124 1.90 4.95 -9.40
N LEU A 125 1.14 5.55 -8.51
CA LEU A 125 -0.32 5.53 -8.48
C LEU A 125 -0.80 6.97 -8.56
N ASP A 126 -1.44 7.34 -9.66
CA ASP A 126 -1.80 8.72 -9.98
C ASP A 126 -3.16 8.82 -10.69
N GLN A 127 -3.52 10.01 -11.15
CA GLN A 127 -4.73 10.26 -11.93
C GLN A 127 -4.46 10.59 -13.40
N GLY A 128 -3.34 10.14 -13.94
CA GLY A 128 -2.93 10.36 -15.34
C GLY A 128 -1.95 11.53 -15.49
N ASP A 129 -0.99 11.63 -14.59
CA ASP A 129 0.11 12.61 -14.66
C ASP A 129 1.18 12.15 -15.65
N PRO A 130 1.34 12.81 -16.82
CA PRO A 130 2.28 12.39 -17.84
C PRO A 130 3.75 12.57 -17.44
N GLU A 131 4.07 13.52 -16.57
CA GLU A 131 5.44 13.75 -16.11
C GLU A 131 5.87 12.67 -15.12
N LEU A 132 4.98 12.29 -14.20
CA LEU A 132 5.21 11.19 -13.28
C LEU A 132 5.26 9.85 -14.02
N ASP A 133 4.35 9.62 -14.98
CA ASP A 133 4.34 8.41 -15.82
C ASP A 133 5.65 8.23 -16.59
N ALA A 134 6.23 9.32 -17.13
CA ALA A 134 7.51 9.28 -17.83
C ALA A 134 8.70 8.90 -16.92
N LEU A 135 8.61 9.13 -15.63
CA LEU A 135 9.62 8.76 -14.63
C LEU A 135 9.39 7.36 -14.07
N ALA A 136 8.17 6.87 -14.04
CA ALA A 136 7.82 5.58 -13.47
C ALA A 136 8.34 4.42 -14.32
N HIS A 137 8.73 3.33 -13.65
CA HIS A 137 8.98 2.04 -14.30
C HIS A 137 7.67 1.25 -14.44
N GLU A 138 6.77 1.41 -13.49
CA GLU A 138 5.39 0.93 -13.55
C GLU A 138 4.44 1.99 -13.00
N SER A 139 3.33 2.22 -13.69
CA SER A 139 2.32 3.18 -13.28
C SER A 139 0.91 2.58 -13.32
N MET A 140 0.05 3.09 -12.45
CA MET A 140 -1.36 2.79 -12.43
C MET A 140 -2.16 4.10 -12.32
N ALA A 141 -2.69 4.55 -13.43
CA ALA A 141 -3.54 5.72 -13.47
C ALA A 141 -5.01 5.37 -13.14
N ILE A 142 -5.59 6.15 -12.23
CA ILE A 142 -7.01 6.08 -11.84
C ILE A 142 -7.70 7.33 -12.35
N ARG A 143 -8.48 7.21 -13.40
CA ARG A 143 -9.16 8.35 -14.03
C ARG A 143 -10.53 8.60 -13.37
N PRO A 144 -10.72 9.73 -12.69
CA PRO A 144 -11.98 10.06 -12.05
C PRO A 144 -13.15 10.04 -13.05
N GLY A 145 -14.26 9.42 -12.64
CA GLY A 145 -15.46 9.33 -13.49
C GLY A 145 -15.37 8.36 -14.68
N VAL A 146 -14.22 7.76 -14.93
CA VAL A 146 -14.01 6.78 -16.01
C VAL A 146 -13.78 5.39 -15.42
N ASP A 147 -12.90 5.28 -14.44
CA ASP A 147 -12.58 4.01 -13.83
C ASP A 147 -13.61 3.62 -12.75
N ALA A 148 -13.93 2.32 -12.67
CA ALA A 148 -14.90 1.79 -11.71
C ALA A 148 -14.40 1.78 -10.25
N VAL A 149 -13.13 2.11 -10.05
CA VAL A 149 -12.45 2.11 -8.75
C VAL A 149 -12.05 3.54 -8.41
N SER A 150 -12.33 3.96 -7.17
CA SER A 150 -11.84 5.24 -6.66
C SER A 150 -10.33 5.17 -6.37
N PHE A 151 -9.67 6.33 -6.24
CA PHE A 151 -8.25 6.40 -5.91
C PHE A 151 -7.93 5.67 -4.59
N GLY A 152 -8.70 5.90 -3.54
CA GLY A 152 -8.59 5.16 -2.28
C GLY A 152 -8.88 3.66 -2.43
N GLY A 153 -9.87 3.30 -3.26
CA GLY A 153 -10.17 1.91 -3.59
C GLY A 153 -9.00 1.18 -4.25
N ALA A 154 -8.27 1.85 -5.14
CA ALA A 154 -7.08 1.28 -5.77
C ALA A 154 -5.95 1.04 -4.75
N GLN A 155 -5.74 1.95 -3.81
CA GLN A 155 -4.78 1.77 -2.71
C GLN A 155 -5.11 0.51 -1.88
N HIS A 156 -6.38 0.30 -1.54
CA HIS A 156 -6.83 -0.90 -0.83
C HIS A 156 -6.66 -2.17 -1.66
N LEU A 157 -6.95 -2.14 -2.95
CA LEU A 157 -6.76 -3.29 -3.83
C LEU A 157 -5.28 -3.68 -3.94
N ILE A 158 -4.37 -2.71 -4.02
CA ILE A 158 -2.93 -2.94 -4.06
C ILE A 158 -2.47 -3.59 -2.76
N SER A 159 -2.80 -3.03 -1.58
CA SER A 159 -2.39 -3.59 -0.29
C SER A 159 -2.94 -5.00 -0.07
N SER A 160 -4.21 -5.25 -0.41
CA SER A 160 -4.82 -6.58 -0.34
C SER A 160 -4.13 -7.59 -1.25
N SER A 161 -3.71 -7.16 -2.46
CA SER A 161 -2.98 -8.03 -3.39
C SER A 161 -1.58 -8.38 -2.87
N VAL A 162 -0.92 -7.48 -2.14
CA VAL A 162 0.35 -7.78 -1.44
C VAL A 162 0.14 -8.89 -0.41
N GLY A 163 -0.93 -8.81 0.39
CA GLY A 163 -1.28 -9.86 1.36
C GLY A 163 -1.52 -11.23 0.71
N GLU A 164 -2.28 -11.26 -0.41
CA GLU A 164 -2.54 -12.50 -1.15
C GLU A 164 -1.27 -13.14 -1.69
N ILE A 165 -0.33 -12.34 -2.21
CA ILE A 165 0.95 -12.83 -2.73
C ILE A 165 1.75 -13.46 -1.60
N GLY A 166 1.86 -12.81 -0.46
CA GLY A 166 2.60 -13.33 0.67
C GLY A 166 1.99 -14.61 1.26
N GLU A 167 0.67 -14.70 1.32
CA GLU A 167 -0.01 -15.94 1.70
C GLU A 167 0.30 -17.10 0.74
N ALA A 168 0.31 -16.84 -0.57
CA ALA A 168 0.68 -17.82 -1.58
C ALA A 168 2.14 -18.27 -1.45
N GLU A 169 3.08 -17.34 -1.29
CA GLU A 169 4.50 -17.65 -1.07
C GLU A 169 4.72 -18.49 0.19
N ARG A 170 4.02 -18.19 1.28
CA ARG A 170 4.09 -18.99 2.53
C ARG A 170 3.54 -20.40 2.34
N PHE A 171 2.45 -20.52 1.60
CA PHE A 171 1.90 -21.84 1.26
C PHE A 171 2.90 -22.68 0.46
N GLU A 172 3.54 -22.11 -0.56
CA GLU A 172 4.55 -22.78 -1.37
C GLU A 172 5.78 -23.20 -0.55
N ARG A 173 6.17 -22.42 0.48
CA ARG A 173 7.26 -22.76 1.41
C ARG A 173 6.87 -23.79 2.48
N GLY A 174 5.61 -24.23 2.52
CA GLY A 174 5.11 -25.17 3.52
C GLY A 174 5.02 -24.58 4.94
N GLU A 175 4.99 -23.27 5.08
CA GLU A 175 4.96 -22.57 6.38
C GLU A 175 3.57 -22.52 7.04
N PHE A 176 2.58 -23.20 6.48
CA PHE A 176 1.30 -23.45 7.14
C PHE A 176 1.45 -24.58 8.16
N GLY A 177 2.25 -24.35 9.17
CA GLY A 177 2.21 -25.12 10.41
C GLY A 177 0.95 -24.74 11.19
N VAL A 178 0.24 -25.74 11.65
CA VAL A 178 -0.84 -25.64 12.63
C VAL A 178 -0.40 -24.64 13.70
N ALA A 179 -1.06 -23.48 13.75
CA ALA A 179 -0.84 -22.53 14.84
C ALA A 179 -1.16 -23.28 16.13
N SER A 180 -0.13 -23.73 16.82
CA SER A 180 -0.26 -24.28 18.18
C SER A 180 -0.86 -23.16 19.03
N GLU A 181 -2.14 -23.31 19.36
CA GLU A 181 -2.85 -22.48 20.31
C GLU A 181 -2.19 -22.67 21.70
N GLN A 182 -1.18 -21.89 22.00
CA GLN A 182 -0.84 -21.63 23.38
C GLN A 182 -1.57 -20.35 23.81
N PRO A 183 -2.52 -20.46 24.75
CA PRO A 183 -3.17 -19.29 25.33
C PRO A 183 -2.12 -18.51 26.15
N ARG A 184 -1.68 -17.36 25.66
CA ARG A 184 -0.94 -16.41 26.51
C ARG A 184 -1.92 -15.68 27.40
N GLU A 185 -1.71 -15.78 28.72
CA GLU A 185 -2.47 -15.02 29.71
C GLU A 185 -2.41 -13.51 29.46
N PRO A 186 -3.51 -12.77 29.70
CA PRO A 186 -3.57 -11.34 29.48
C PRO A 186 -2.75 -10.60 30.53
N GLN A 187 -1.78 -9.79 30.11
CA GLN A 187 -1.10 -8.85 30.99
C GLN A 187 -2.02 -7.67 31.32
N PRO A 188 -2.16 -7.26 32.60
CA PRO A 188 -2.99 -6.13 32.97
C PRO A 188 -2.30 -4.80 32.60
N GLY A 189 -2.98 -3.96 31.82
CA GLY A 189 -2.55 -2.58 31.57
C GLY A 189 -2.72 -2.00 30.16
N MET A 190 -3.20 -2.73 29.19
CA MET A 190 -3.49 -2.17 27.86
C MET A 190 -5.00 -2.02 27.61
N VAL A 191 -5.47 -0.79 27.70
CA VAL A 191 -6.82 -0.41 27.31
C VAL A 191 -6.86 -0.24 25.79
N GLY A 192 -7.70 -1.04 25.12
CA GLY A 192 -8.38 -0.62 23.90
C GLY A 192 -7.81 -1.01 22.53
N TYR A 193 -7.05 -2.11 22.37
CA TYR A 193 -6.88 -2.70 21.02
C TYR A 193 -7.60 -4.05 20.95
N GLN A 194 -8.68 -4.10 20.19
CA GLN A 194 -9.40 -5.33 19.89
C GLN A 194 -8.47 -6.27 19.11
N ARG A 195 -8.09 -7.40 19.74
CA ARG A 195 -7.22 -8.42 19.13
C ARG A 195 -7.91 -9.03 17.92
N TYR A 196 -7.34 -8.80 16.74
CA TYR A 196 -7.68 -9.53 15.52
C TYR A 196 -7.08 -10.93 15.59
N ARG A 197 -7.92 -11.98 15.50
CA ARG A 197 -7.49 -13.37 15.36
C ARG A 197 -7.35 -13.70 13.86
N PRO A 198 -6.15 -14.09 13.36
CA PRO A 198 -6.01 -14.58 12.00
C PRO A 198 -6.51 -16.03 11.92
N GLY A 199 -7.68 -16.22 11.38
CA GLY A 199 -8.19 -17.53 10.93
C GLY A 199 -8.57 -17.41 9.46
N VAL A 200 -8.89 -18.53 8.81
CA VAL A 200 -9.35 -18.66 7.41
C VAL A 200 -10.53 -17.72 7.03
N ARG A 201 -11.03 -16.94 7.96
CA ARG A 201 -11.96 -15.83 7.78
C ARG A 201 -11.33 -14.58 7.19
N GLY A 202 -9.98 -14.46 7.19
CA GLY A 202 -9.27 -13.24 6.80
C GLY A 202 -9.59 -12.72 5.40
N LEU A 203 -9.72 -13.58 4.40
CA LEU A 203 -10.04 -13.16 3.03
C LEU A 203 -11.47 -12.60 2.92
N ARG A 204 -12.45 -13.22 3.59
CA ARG A 204 -13.85 -12.73 3.60
C ARG A 204 -13.95 -11.39 4.33
N ASP A 205 -13.22 -11.22 5.42
CA ASP A 205 -13.23 -9.99 6.23
C ASP A 205 -12.44 -8.86 5.55
N ARG A 206 -11.38 -9.19 4.78
CA ARG A 206 -10.63 -8.23 3.94
C ARG A 206 -11.50 -7.72 2.80
N VAL A 207 -12.17 -8.62 2.08
CA VAL A 207 -13.12 -8.25 1.01
C VAL A 207 -14.30 -7.44 1.57
N ALA A 208 -14.80 -7.75 2.75
CA ALA A 208 -15.88 -6.99 3.39
C ALA A 208 -15.43 -5.57 3.75
N ARG A 209 -14.24 -5.38 4.32
CA ARG A 209 -13.66 -4.05 4.61
C ARG A 209 -13.41 -3.24 3.34
N LEU A 210 -12.98 -3.91 2.27
CA LEU A 210 -12.78 -3.32 0.95
C LEU A 210 -14.11 -2.80 0.38
N LEU A 211 -15.17 -3.56 0.58
CA LEU A 211 -16.52 -3.19 0.16
C LEU A 211 -17.06 -2.00 0.96
N ASP A 212 -16.82 -1.95 2.27
CA ASP A 212 -17.21 -0.83 3.11
C ASP A 212 -16.44 0.45 2.75
N ALA A 213 -15.14 0.35 2.48
CA ALA A 213 -14.30 1.49 2.10
C ALA A 213 -14.65 2.05 0.70
N VAL A 214 -15.04 1.19 -0.24
CA VAL A 214 -15.42 1.59 -1.62
C VAL A 214 -16.86 2.12 -1.67
N SER A 215 -17.73 1.71 -0.75
CA SER A 215 -19.15 2.11 -0.75
C SER A 215 -19.39 3.51 -0.21
N GLY A 216 -18.42 4.12 0.50
CA GLY A 216 -18.55 5.46 1.11
C GLY A 216 -19.72 5.58 2.10
N PRO A 217 -19.75 6.57 2.99
CA PRO A 217 -20.93 6.83 3.78
C PRO A 217 -22.06 7.31 2.86
N THR A 218 -23.13 6.53 2.74
CA THR A 218 -24.39 6.99 2.13
C THR A 218 -24.98 8.08 3.03
N GLY A 219 -24.53 9.30 2.80
CA GLY A 219 -25.08 10.50 3.43
C GLY A 219 -26.46 10.82 2.86
N LEU A 220 -27.49 10.11 3.30
CA LEU A 220 -28.86 10.59 3.28
C LEU A 220 -29.17 11.05 4.71
N GLY A 221 -28.91 12.35 4.97
CA GLY A 221 -29.50 13.04 6.09
C GLY A 221 -31.01 13.12 5.89
N PRO A 222 -31.83 13.05 6.96
CA PRO A 222 -33.26 13.18 6.87
C PRO A 222 -33.70 14.64 6.54
N PRO A 223 -34.90 14.80 5.97
CA PRO A 223 -35.43 16.08 5.53
C PRO A 223 -35.64 17.10 6.66
#